data_dae8b8aea1dc9b2e0e66d10b278da5bd
#
_entry.id   dae8b8aea1dc9b2e0e66d10b278da5bd
#
_cell.length_a   1.000
_cell.length_b   1.000
_cell.length_c   1.000
_cell.angle_alpha   90.00
_cell.angle_beta   90.00
_cell.angle_gamma   90.00
#
_symmetry.space_group_name_H-M   'P 1'
#
loop_
_entity.id
_entity.type
_entity.pdbx_description
1 polymer ?
#
loop_
_entity_poly.entity_id
_entity_poly.type
_entity_poly.pdbx_seq_one_letter_code
_entity_poly.pdbx_strand_id
1 'polypeptide(L)'
;TIPLTQLNDTTKSALSYAALANSQLSCKPGDIVIALGDPLGYGSSIGYGILTSTTTEINGIDHNYTLLTTDIYGSANANGILINKNGKVVGLINQSFNKPEHKTLISAVGITELTKLIENLCNDVKRPHMGVSVTNVSSLAMRYYNVPMGAYIIDIEMDSAAMKGGIHKGDVITAMNGAVVTSVLDYELDLGECAPGDEITVTIMRPNDDTY
;
A
#
# COMPACT_ATOMS: atom_id res chain seq x y z
N THR A 1 -15.97 -11.41 -3.34
CA THR A 1 -16.75 -11.56 -2.08
C THR A 1 -17.98 -12.43 -2.35
N ILE A 2 -18.32 -13.32 -1.42
CA ILE A 2 -19.54 -14.12 -1.46
C ILE A 2 -20.37 -13.68 -0.25
N PRO A 3 -21.61 -13.18 -0.43
CA PRO A 3 -22.47 -12.82 0.68
C PRO A 3 -22.75 -14.04 1.56
N LEU A 4 -22.65 -13.89 2.87
CA LEU A 4 -22.94 -14.98 3.82
C LEU A 4 -24.35 -15.55 3.68
N THR A 5 -25.29 -14.73 3.20
CA THR A 5 -26.67 -15.13 2.92
C THR A 5 -26.78 -16.19 1.82
N GLN A 6 -25.79 -16.30 0.94
CA GLN A 6 -25.76 -17.29 -0.16
C GLN A 6 -25.12 -18.62 0.26
N LEU A 7 -24.55 -18.70 1.47
CA LEU A 7 -23.95 -19.92 1.98
C LEU A 7 -24.97 -20.74 2.76
N ASN A 8 -24.91 -22.07 2.64
CA ASN A 8 -25.69 -22.97 3.46
C ASN A 8 -25.16 -23.00 4.90
N ASP A 9 -25.98 -23.49 5.84
CA ASP A 9 -25.65 -23.47 7.26
C ASP A 9 -24.46 -24.36 7.62
N THR A 10 -24.26 -25.46 6.91
CA THR A 10 -23.09 -26.34 7.06
C THR A 10 -21.81 -25.60 6.71
N THR A 11 -21.79 -24.88 5.61
CA THR A 11 -20.64 -24.06 5.19
C THR A 11 -20.40 -22.92 6.17
N LYS A 12 -21.48 -22.22 6.60
CA LYS A 12 -21.35 -21.13 7.60
C LYS A 12 -20.73 -21.62 8.92
N SER A 13 -21.17 -22.79 9.41
CA SER A 13 -20.65 -23.34 10.66
C SER A 13 -19.20 -23.84 10.56
N ALA A 14 -18.73 -24.16 9.35
CA ALA A 14 -17.36 -24.59 9.09
C ALA A 14 -16.38 -23.43 8.84
N LEU A 15 -16.88 -22.19 8.71
CA LEU A 15 -16.03 -21.03 8.53
C LEU A 15 -15.20 -20.74 9.79
N SER A 16 -13.91 -20.59 9.58
CA SER A 16 -12.99 -20.05 10.60
C SER A 16 -12.27 -18.83 10.02
N TYR A 17 -11.95 -17.88 10.90
CA TYR A 17 -11.32 -16.62 10.50
C TYR A 17 -9.80 -16.74 10.62
N ALA A 18 -9.09 -16.29 9.59
CA ALA A 18 -7.66 -16.06 9.70
C ALA A 18 -7.41 -14.81 10.56
N ALA A 19 -6.62 -14.95 11.62
CA ALA A 19 -6.22 -13.81 12.43
C ALA A 19 -5.21 -12.95 11.66
N LEU A 20 -5.45 -11.64 11.61
CA LEU A 20 -4.50 -10.68 11.04
C LEU A 20 -3.50 -10.23 12.11
N ALA A 21 -2.24 -10.07 11.72
CA ALA A 21 -1.21 -9.48 12.56
C ALA A 21 -1.17 -7.96 12.34
N ASN A 22 -0.57 -7.23 13.28
CA ASN A 22 -0.11 -5.88 12.98
C ASN A 22 1.26 -5.99 12.29
N SER A 23 1.30 -5.93 10.96
CA SER A 23 2.53 -6.13 10.20
C SER A 23 3.59 -5.04 10.46
N GLN A 24 3.18 -3.83 10.79
CA GLN A 24 4.09 -2.73 11.09
C GLN A 24 4.79 -2.87 12.44
N LEU A 25 4.09 -3.38 13.46
CA LEU A 25 4.62 -3.50 14.81
C LEU A 25 5.23 -4.87 15.11
N SER A 26 4.72 -5.94 14.50
CA SER A 26 5.07 -7.31 14.83
C SER A 26 6.00 -8.01 13.85
N CYS A 27 6.34 -7.37 12.73
CA CYS A 27 7.25 -7.93 11.73
C CYS A 27 8.62 -7.27 11.79
N LYS A 28 9.66 -8.09 11.88
CA LYS A 28 11.06 -7.65 11.90
C LYS A 28 11.89 -8.50 10.94
N PRO A 29 12.95 -7.96 10.35
CA PRO A 29 13.92 -8.78 9.63
C PRO A 29 14.45 -9.92 10.50
N GLY A 30 14.47 -11.14 9.95
CA GLY A 30 14.81 -12.37 10.66
C GLY A 30 13.61 -13.14 11.23
N ASP A 31 12.41 -12.57 11.25
CA ASP A 31 11.22 -13.30 11.68
C ASP A 31 10.84 -14.38 10.67
N ILE A 32 10.50 -15.56 11.20
CA ILE A 32 10.05 -16.72 10.42
C ILE A 32 8.69 -16.42 9.80
N VAL A 33 8.56 -16.69 8.50
CA VAL A 33 7.31 -16.61 7.76
C VAL A 33 7.11 -17.83 6.88
N ILE A 34 5.84 -18.13 6.62
CA ILE A 34 5.40 -19.21 5.75
C ILE A 34 4.54 -18.58 4.65
N ALA A 35 4.88 -18.85 3.40
CA ALA A 35 4.09 -18.50 2.24
C ALA A 35 3.09 -19.62 1.94
N LEU A 36 1.80 -19.29 1.90
CA LEU A 36 0.70 -20.23 1.63
C LEU A 36 -0.09 -19.76 0.41
N GLY A 37 -0.47 -20.68 -0.44
CA GLY A 37 -1.24 -20.43 -1.65
C GLY A 37 -0.55 -21.04 -2.85
N ASP A 38 -0.04 -20.21 -3.74
CA ASP A 38 0.76 -20.65 -4.90
C ASP A 38 2.09 -19.91 -4.99
N PRO A 39 2.97 -19.98 -3.96
CA PRO A 39 4.27 -19.33 -4.02
C PRO A 39 5.19 -19.88 -5.11
N LEU A 40 5.05 -21.14 -5.52
CA LEU A 40 5.91 -21.76 -6.52
C LEU A 40 5.33 -21.74 -7.95
N GLY A 41 4.06 -21.34 -8.13
CA GLY A 41 3.41 -21.30 -9.45
C GLY A 41 2.95 -22.66 -10.00
N TYR A 42 2.83 -23.68 -9.14
CA TYR A 42 2.42 -25.04 -9.50
C TYR A 42 1.08 -25.47 -8.86
N GLY A 43 0.27 -24.51 -8.41
CA GLY A 43 -0.92 -24.76 -7.59
C GLY A 43 -0.60 -24.69 -6.10
N SER A 44 -1.45 -25.27 -5.26
CA SER A 44 -1.28 -25.22 -3.81
C SER A 44 0.11 -25.67 -3.36
N SER A 45 0.89 -24.75 -2.86
CA SER A 45 2.25 -24.96 -2.39
C SER A 45 2.56 -24.17 -1.13
N ILE A 46 3.65 -24.50 -0.47
CA ILE A 46 4.09 -23.86 0.78
C ILE A 46 5.55 -23.47 0.62
N GLY A 47 5.86 -22.21 0.94
CA GLY A 47 7.22 -21.72 1.09
C GLY A 47 7.52 -21.42 2.56
N TYR A 48 8.76 -21.60 2.98
CA TYR A 48 9.23 -21.31 4.32
C TYR A 48 10.53 -20.52 4.27
N GLY A 49 10.63 -19.48 5.09
CA GLY A 49 11.83 -18.66 5.19
C GLY A 49 11.69 -17.57 6.23
N ILE A 50 12.45 -16.48 6.04
CA ILE A 50 12.46 -15.33 6.94
C ILE A 50 12.13 -14.04 6.20
N LEU A 51 11.67 -13.03 6.94
CA LEU A 51 11.62 -11.66 6.45
C LEU A 51 13.05 -11.10 6.32
N THR A 52 13.38 -10.57 5.16
CA THR A 52 14.67 -9.92 4.88
C THR A 52 14.59 -8.42 5.01
N SER A 53 13.43 -7.80 4.70
CA SER A 53 13.16 -6.39 4.91
C SER A 53 11.68 -6.16 5.22
N THR A 54 11.41 -5.11 6.02
CA THR A 54 10.07 -4.66 6.42
C THR A 54 9.91 -3.15 6.29
N THR A 55 10.83 -2.48 5.59
CA THR A 55 10.89 -1.01 5.49
C THR A 55 10.93 -0.51 4.05
N THR A 56 10.73 -1.38 3.08
CA THR A 56 10.68 -0.98 1.67
C THR A 56 9.32 -0.36 1.39
N GLU A 57 9.29 0.94 1.08
CA GLU A 57 8.07 1.63 0.68
C GLU A 57 7.81 1.46 -0.82
N ILE A 58 6.54 1.32 -1.16
CA ILE A 58 6.02 1.30 -2.53
C ILE A 58 5.03 2.45 -2.65
N ASN A 59 5.28 3.33 -3.60
CA ASN A 59 4.38 4.43 -3.91
C ASN A 59 3.29 3.92 -4.87
N GLY A 60 2.11 3.70 -4.35
CA GLY A 60 0.92 3.40 -5.14
C GLY A 60 0.18 4.69 -5.53
N ILE A 61 -0.93 4.53 -6.23
CA ILE A 61 -1.84 5.63 -6.50
C ILE A 61 -2.67 5.90 -5.25
N ASP A 62 -2.64 7.13 -4.77
CA ASP A 62 -3.35 7.65 -3.59
C ASP A 62 -3.03 6.93 -2.27
N HIS A 63 -2.09 6.00 -2.26
CA HIS A 63 -1.69 5.30 -1.04
C HIS A 63 -0.33 4.61 -1.18
N ASN A 64 0.51 4.73 -0.16
CA ASN A 64 1.79 4.03 -0.09
C ASN A 64 1.64 2.74 0.73
N TYR A 65 2.44 1.74 0.37
CA TYR A 65 2.43 0.43 1.01
C TYR A 65 3.82 0.04 1.46
N THR A 66 3.89 -0.75 2.53
CA THR A 66 5.14 -1.38 2.95
C THR A 66 5.27 -2.77 2.32
N LEU A 67 6.36 -2.99 1.60
CA LEU A 67 6.71 -4.29 1.04
C LEU A 67 7.52 -5.10 2.06
N LEU A 68 6.97 -6.24 2.44
CA LEU A 68 7.67 -7.27 3.18
C LEU A 68 8.43 -8.15 2.18
N THR A 69 9.75 -8.18 2.26
CA THR A 69 10.56 -9.06 1.41
C THR A 69 11.06 -10.27 2.19
N THR A 70 11.21 -11.39 1.51
CA THR A 70 11.64 -12.67 2.12
C THR A 70 12.82 -13.28 1.38
N ASP A 71 13.41 -14.32 1.96
CA ASP A 71 14.38 -15.20 1.32
C ASP A 71 13.71 -16.43 0.70
N ILE A 72 12.39 -16.51 0.71
CA ILE A 72 11.63 -17.61 0.13
C ILE A 72 11.73 -17.51 -1.39
N TYR A 73 12.25 -18.56 -2.02
CA TYR A 73 12.25 -18.70 -3.48
C TYR A 73 10.83 -18.98 -3.97
N GLY A 74 10.42 -18.31 -5.05
CA GLY A 74 9.10 -18.48 -5.62
C GLY A 74 8.99 -18.07 -7.08
N SER A 75 7.81 -18.25 -7.62
CA SER A 75 7.47 -17.86 -8.99
C SER A 75 7.29 -16.33 -9.11
N ALA A 76 7.59 -15.79 -10.29
CA ALA A 76 7.25 -14.40 -10.62
C ALA A 76 5.72 -14.13 -10.60
N ASN A 77 4.91 -15.19 -10.70
CA ASN A 77 3.44 -15.13 -10.63
C ASN A 77 2.92 -15.65 -9.28
N ALA A 78 3.78 -15.73 -8.26
CA ALA A 78 3.38 -16.19 -6.94
C ALA A 78 2.22 -15.36 -6.39
N ASN A 79 1.31 -16.04 -5.73
CA ASN A 79 0.18 -15.42 -5.05
C ASN A 79 -0.16 -16.18 -3.77
N GLY A 80 -0.93 -15.55 -2.88
CA GLY A 80 -1.31 -16.13 -1.61
C GLY A 80 -1.06 -15.18 -0.44
N ILE A 81 -0.76 -15.75 0.72
CA ILE A 81 -0.55 -15.01 1.96
C ILE A 81 0.78 -15.39 2.61
N LEU A 82 1.36 -14.44 3.34
CA LEU A 82 2.40 -14.72 4.33
C LEU A 82 1.78 -14.82 5.71
N ILE A 83 2.12 -15.88 6.44
CA ILE A 83 1.75 -16.03 7.86
C ILE A 83 3.01 -16.08 8.72
N ASN A 84 2.89 -15.62 9.96
CA ASN A 84 3.96 -15.75 10.95
C ASN A 84 3.88 -17.10 11.68
N LYS A 85 4.86 -17.38 12.57
CA LYS A 85 4.93 -18.59 13.39
C LYS A 85 3.71 -18.85 14.29
N ASN A 86 2.88 -17.82 14.51
CA ASN A 86 1.65 -17.93 15.32
C ASN A 86 0.40 -18.15 14.44
N GLY A 87 0.56 -18.39 13.14
CA GLY A 87 -0.54 -18.60 12.20
C GLY A 87 -1.31 -17.32 11.84
N LYS A 88 -0.80 -16.13 12.18
CA LYS A 88 -1.44 -14.86 11.82
C LYS A 88 -0.95 -14.38 10.47
N VAL A 89 -1.87 -13.87 9.64
CA VAL A 89 -1.55 -13.28 8.34
C VAL A 89 -0.79 -11.98 8.56
N VAL A 90 0.39 -11.86 7.94
CA VAL A 90 1.25 -10.67 7.99
C VAL A 90 1.27 -9.89 6.67
N GLY A 91 0.92 -10.53 5.56
CA GLY A 91 0.89 -9.87 4.26
C GLY A 91 0.20 -10.68 3.17
N LEU A 92 -0.15 -9.99 2.08
CA LEU A 92 -0.62 -10.59 0.84
C LEU A 92 0.53 -10.63 -0.17
N ILE A 93 0.82 -11.81 -0.71
CA ILE A 93 1.88 -11.99 -1.71
C ILE A 93 1.54 -11.19 -2.96
N ASN A 94 2.47 -10.33 -3.36
CA ASN A 94 2.39 -9.55 -4.58
C ASN A 94 3.79 -9.38 -5.18
N GLN A 95 3.99 -9.95 -6.37
CA GLN A 95 5.28 -9.92 -7.07
C GLN A 95 5.44 -8.75 -8.02
N SER A 96 4.38 -7.94 -8.24
CA SER A 96 4.41 -6.82 -9.20
C SER A 96 5.38 -5.73 -8.82
N PHE A 97 5.70 -5.62 -7.52
CA PHE A 97 6.60 -4.59 -6.99
C PHE A 97 8.05 -5.06 -6.87
N ASN A 98 8.34 -6.30 -7.22
CA ASN A 98 9.71 -6.80 -7.17
C ASN A 98 10.57 -6.18 -8.26
N LYS A 99 11.77 -5.78 -7.88
CA LYS A 99 12.80 -5.40 -8.85
C LYS A 99 13.18 -6.59 -9.74
N PRO A 100 13.62 -6.35 -10.98
CA PRO A 100 13.98 -7.43 -11.91
C PRO A 100 14.95 -8.47 -11.34
N GLU A 101 15.89 -8.03 -10.52
CA GLU A 101 16.90 -8.87 -9.86
C GLU A 101 16.35 -9.74 -8.73
N HIS A 102 15.15 -9.43 -8.21
CA HIS A 102 14.51 -10.13 -7.09
C HIS A 102 13.19 -10.83 -7.46
N LYS A 103 12.91 -11.00 -8.77
CA LYS A 103 11.67 -11.60 -9.26
C LYS A 103 11.41 -13.03 -8.77
N THR A 104 12.45 -13.72 -8.32
CA THR A 104 12.35 -15.09 -7.81
C THR A 104 12.23 -15.19 -6.29
N LEU A 105 12.18 -14.06 -5.59
CA LEU A 105 11.95 -14.02 -4.15
C LEU A 105 10.52 -13.58 -3.86
N ILE A 106 9.90 -14.22 -2.87
CA ILE A 106 8.54 -13.86 -2.47
C ILE A 106 8.55 -12.51 -1.75
N SER A 107 7.68 -11.62 -2.21
CA SER A 107 7.36 -10.36 -1.55
C SER A 107 5.88 -10.25 -1.29
N ALA A 108 5.52 -9.49 -0.27
CA ALA A 108 4.12 -9.30 0.13
C ALA A 108 3.88 -7.86 0.58
N VAL A 109 2.69 -7.35 0.32
CA VAL A 109 2.21 -6.09 0.90
C VAL A 109 1.76 -6.37 2.33
N GLY A 110 2.18 -5.52 3.27
CA GLY A 110 1.85 -5.65 4.69
C GLY A 110 0.34 -5.62 4.93
N ILE A 111 -0.16 -6.54 5.77
CA ILE A 111 -1.61 -6.73 5.94
C ILE A 111 -2.26 -5.55 6.66
N THR A 112 -1.54 -4.85 7.55
CA THR A 112 -2.10 -3.73 8.32
C THR A 112 -2.60 -2.60 7.41
N GLU A 113 -1.84 -2.28 6.38
CA GLU A 113 -2.20 -1.24 5.41
C GLU A 113 -3.36 -1.64 4.50
N LEU A 114 -3.52 -2.95 4.28
CA LEU A 114 -4.59 -3.50 3.46
C LEU A 114 -5.92 -3.67 4.22
N THR A 115 -5.91 -3.61 5.56
CA THR A 115 -7.11 -3.90 6.38
C THR A 115 -8.28 -3.01 5.99
N LYS A 116 -8.05 -1.70 5.88
CA LYS A 116 -9.11 -0.75 5.51
C LYS A 116 -9.60 -0.95 4.08
N LEU A 117 -8.69 -1.28 3.16
CA LEU A 117 -9.05 -1.62 1.77
C LEU A 117 -9.94 -2.87 1.73
N ILE A 118 -9.56 -3.91 2.50
CA ILE A 118 -10.33 -5.16 2.58
C ILE A 118 -11.72 -4.89 3.16
N GLU A 119 -11.81 -4.11 4.25
CA GLU A 119 -13.09 -3.71 4.85
C GLU A 119 -13.99 -2.97 3.85
N ASN A 120 -13.44 -1.98 3.14
CA ASN A 120 -14.18 -1.22 2.14
C ASN A 120 -14.68 -2.12 1.01
N LEU A 121 -13.83 -3.00 0.48
CA LEU A 121 -14.20 -3.96 -0.56
C LEU A 121 -15.26 -4.96 -0.10
N CYS A 122 -15.20 -5.41 1.17
CA CYS A 122 -16.20 -6.32 1.73
C CYS A 122 -17.58 -5.66 1.91
N ASN A 123 -17.60 -4.37 2.17
CA ASN A 123 -18.82 -3.61 2.45
C ASN A 123 -19.31 -2.78 1.24
N ASP A 124 -18.71 -2.98 0.05
CA ASP A 124 -19.00 -2.21 -1.17
C ASP A 124 -18.87 -0.67 -0.97
N VAL A 125 -17.94 -0.26 -0.12
CA VAL A 125 -17.64 1.14 0.14
C VAL A 125 -16.65 1.64 -0.90
N LYS A 126 -17.05 2.63 -1.69
CA LYS A 126 -16.17 3.29 -2.65
C LYS A 126 -15.15 4.15 -1.92
N ARG A 127 -13.94 4.21 -2.46
CA ARG A 127 -12.87 5.06 -1.93
C ARG A 127 -12.77 6.36 -2.74
N PRO A 128 -12.37 7.47 -2.11
CA PRO A 128 -11.98 8.66 -2.85
C PRO A 128 -10.76 8.34 -3.71
N HIS A 129 -10.66 9.00 -4.85
CA HIS A 129 -9.59 8.76 -5.80
C HIS A 129 -9.17 10.09 -6.42
N MET A 130 -7.96 10.52 -6.08
CA MET A 130 -7.37 11.74 -6.61
C MET A 130 -6.49 11.45 -7.83
N GLY A 131 -5.82 10.30 -7.84
CA GLY A 131 -5.03 9.78 -8.94
C GLY A 131 -3.60 10.30 -8.95
N VAL A 132 -2.93 10.37 -7.79
CA VAL A 132 -1.53 10.77 -7.67
C VAL A 132 -0.71 9.70 -6.97
N SER A 133 0.55 9.54 -7.39
CA SER A 133 1.56 8.84 -6.60
C SER A 133 2.42 9.87 -5.89
N VAL A 134 2.60 9.71 -4.59
CA VAL A 134 3.29 10.68 -3.75
C VAL A 134 4.42 10.02 -2.95
N THR A 135 5.40 10.84 -2.55
CA THR A 135 6.47 10.43 -1.65
C THR A 135 6.76 11.55 -0.64
N ASN A 136 7.37 11.19 0.48
CA ASN A 136 7.82 12.18 1.45
C ASN A 136 8.99 13.00 0.89
N VAL A 137 8.98 14.32 1.14
CA VAL A 137 10.13 15.18 0.81
C VAL A 137 11.30 14.79 1.69
N SER A 138 12.45 14.46 1.08
CA SER A 138 13.64 14.08 1.82
C SER A 138 14.25 15.27 2.57
N SER A 139 14.89 15.00 3.70
CA SER A 139 15.59 16.04 4.49
C SER A 139 16.68 16.77 3.67
N LEU A 140 17.29 16.09 2.70
CA LEU A 140 18.26 16.67 1.79
C LEU A 140 17.58 17.65 0.81
N ALA A 141 16.43 17.27 0.25
CA ALA A 141 15.66 18.14 -0.64
C ALA A 141 15.20 19.42 0.08
N MET A 142 14.70 19.29 1.30
CA MET A 142 14.31 20.45 2.12
C MET A 142 15.50 21.38 2.39
N ARG A 143 16.66 20.82 2.74
CA ARG A 143 17.83 21.60 3.16
C ARG A 143 18.58 22.28 2.01
N TYR A 144 18.74 21.61 0.87
CA TYR A 144 19.59 22.08 -0.22
C TYR A 144 18.82 22.75 -1.36
N TYR A 145 17.54 22.38 -1.53
CA TYR A 145 16.72 22.89 -2.62
C TYR A 145 15.48 23.65 -2.13
N ASN A 146 15.37 23.91 -0.80
CA ASN A 146 14.24 24.58 -0.17
C ASN A 146 12.86 23.98 -0.54
N VAL A 147 12.81 22.69 -0.86
CA VAL A 147 11.55 22.01 -1.11
C VAL A 147 10.71 22.04 0.15
N PRO A 148 9.45 22.49 0.13
CA PRO A 148 8.61 22.55 1.32
C PRO A 148 8.31 21.17 1.85
N MET A 149 7.99 21.05 3.14
CA MET A 149 7.42 19.84 3.70
C MET A 149 6.06 19.55 3.05
N GLY A 150 5.75 18.29 2.82
CA GLY A 150 4.48 17.90 2.21
C GLY A 150 4.58 16.57 1.46
N ALA A 151 3.53 16.26 0.70
CA ALA A 151 3.48 15.10 -0.17
C ALA A 151 3.96 15.50 -1.58
N TYR A 152 5.16 15.06 -1.96
CA TYR A 152 5.78 15.33 -3.27
C TYR A 152 5.19 14.40 -4.32
N ILE A 153 4.70 14.95 -5.43
CA ILE A 153 4.05 14.20 -6.50
C ILE A 153 5.10 13.64 -7.46
N ILE A 154 5.19 12.32 -7.53
CA ILE A 154 6.11 11.60 -8.39
C ILE A 154 5.47 11.14 -9.70
N ASP A 155 4.14 10.92 -9.70
CA ASP A 155 3.39 10.53 -10.89
C ASP A 155 1.92 10.89 -10.76
N ILE A 156 1.22 10.98 -11.90
CA ILE A 156 -0.21 11.32 -11.97
C ILE A 156 -0.89 10.39 -12.97
N GLU A 157 -2.00 9.82 -12.54
CA GLU A 157 -2.82 8.97 -13.40
C GLU A 157 -3.54 9.81 -14.46
N MET A 158 -3.56 9.29 -15.69
CA MET A 158 -4.21 9.95 -16.82
C MET A 158 -5.73 10.06 -16.57
N ASP A 159 -6.30 11.22 -16.96
CA ASP A 159 -7.73 11.53 -16.76
C ASP A 159 -8.21 11.59 -15.32
N SER A 160 -7.30 11.59 -14.35
CA SER A 160 -7.59 11.66 -12.91
C SER A 160 -8.17 13.03 -12.50
N ALA A 161 -8.69 13.10 -11.26
CA ALA A 161 -9.13 14.36 -10.67
C ALA A 161 -7.97 15.35 -10.50
N ALA A 162 -6.80 14.86 -10.08
CA ALA A 162 -5.58 15.67 -9.94
C ALA A 162 -5.16 16.31 -11.27
N MET A 163 -5.11 15.52 -12.35
CA MET A 163 -4.76 16.03 -13.67
C MET A 163 -5.75 17.10 -14.15
N LYS A 164 -7.06 16.88 -13.96
CA LYS A 164 -8.11 17.85 -14.31
C LYS A 164 -8.04 19.12 -13.47
N GLY A 165 -7.60 18.99 -12.21
CA GLY A 165 -7.36 20.11 -11.29
C GLY A 165 -6.10 20.92 -11.59
N GLY A 166 -5.30 20.52 -12.59
CA GLY A 166 -4.08 21.22 -12.98
C GLY A 166 -2.87 20.93 -12.07
N ILE A 167 -2.89 19.83 -11.35
CA ILE A 167 -1.75 19.33 -10.59
C ILE A 167 -0.75 18.68 -11.55
N HIS A 168 0.54 18.89 -11.32
CA HIS A 168 1.62 18.36 -12.14
C HIS A 168 2.61 17.53 -11.32
N LYS A 169 3.29 16.62 -12.00
CA LYS A 169 4.47 15.95 -11.44
C LYS A 169 5.50 16.98 -11.01
N GLY A 170 6.05 16.83 -9.81
CA GLY A 170 6.98 17.78 -9.21
C GLY A 170 6.32 18.79 -8.26
N ASP A 171 5.00 18.91 -8.24
CA ASP A 171 4.31 19.71 -7.23
C ASP A 171 4.46 19.06 -5.85
N VAL A 172 4.38 19.87 -4.80
CA VAL A 172 4.29 19.42 -3.41
C VAL A 172 2.94 19.83 -2.85
N ILE A 173 2.13 18.87 -2.41
CA ILE A 173 0.89 19.13 -1.69
C ILE A 173 1.26 19.56 -0.26
N THR A 174 0.87 20.79 0.12
CA THR A 174 1.18 21.38 1.44
C THR A 174 -0.06 21.59 2.30
N ALA A 175 -1.26 21.56 1.71
CA ALA A 175 -2.51 21.53 2.46
C ALA A 175 -3.63 20.90 1.62
N MET A 176 -4.63 20.30 2.29
CA MET A 176 -5.85 19.79 1.70
C MET A 176 -7.05 20.20 2.55
N ASN A 177 -8.09 20.78 1.92
CA ASN A 177 -9.29 21.33 2.61
C ASN A 177 -8.97 22.25 3.80
N GLY A 178 -7.82 22.93 3.77
CA GLY A 178 -7.33 23.81 4.85
C GLY A 178 -6.54 23.09 5.95
N ALA A 179 -6.48 21.76 5.97
CA ALA A 179 -5.59 21.00 6.83
C ALA A 179 -4.15 21.02 6.25
N VAL A 180 -3.14 21.16 7.11
CA VAL A 180 -1.74 21.20 6.70
C VAL A 180 -1.24 19.78 6.43
N VAL A 181 -0.66 19.59 5.26
CA VAL A 181 -0.03 18.32 4.84
C VAL A 181 1.49 18.46 4.96
N THR A 182 2.09 17.73 5.89
CA THR A 182 3.55 17.71 6.13
C THR A 182 4.20 16.42 5.67
N SER A 183 3.42 15.39 5.42
CA SER A 183 3.87 14.04 5.05
C SER A 183 2.87 13.36 4.12
N VAL A 184 3.30 12.23 3.54
CA VAL A 184 2.39 11.34 2.79
C VAL A 184 1.27 10.81 3.69
N LEU A 185 1.58 10.53 4.96
CA LEU A 185 0.58 10.04 5.90
C LEU A 185 -0.56 11.05 6.12
N ASP A 186 -0.23 12.35 6.27
CA ASP A 186 -1.25 13.41 6.40
C ASP A 186 -2.13 13.45 5.15
N TYR A 187 -1.51 13.40 3.95
CA TYR A 187 -2.24 13.34 2.68
C TYR A 187 -3.20 12.15 2.61
N GLU A 188 -2.74 10.95 2.99
CA GLU A 188 -3.56 9.73 2.96
C GLU A 188 -4.72 9.78 3.95
N LEU A 189 -4.50 10.35 5.14
CA LEU A 189 -5.54 10.55 6.15
C LEU A 189 -6.60 11.54 5.68
N ASP A 190 -6.16 12.71 5.19
CA ASP A 190 -7.07 13.75 4.70
C ASP A 190 -7.88 13.29 3.48
N LEU A 191 -7.23 12.56 2.54
CA LEU A 191 -7.95 11.97 1.40
C LEU A 191 -8.94 10.91 1.89
N GLY A 192 -8.56 10.11 2.87
CA GLY A 192 -9.40 9.05 3.44
C GLY A 192 -10.68 9.56 4.14
N GLU A 193 -10.73 10.83 4.54
CA GLU A 193 -11.90 11.49 5.12
C GLU A 193 -12.88 12.00 4.06
N CYS A 194 -12.43 12.11 2.79
CA CYS A 194 -13.28 12.56 1.70
C CYS A 194 -14.20 11.43 1.19
N ALA A 195 -15.35 11.79 0.64
CA ALA A 195 -16.20 10.86 -0.09
C ALA A 195 -15.95 10.94 -1.61
N PRO A 196 -16.18 9.85 -2.36
CA PRO A 196 -16.14 9.90 -3.81
C PRO A 196 -17.12 10.90 -4.38
N GLY A 197 -16.63 11.84 -5.17
CA GLY A 197 -17.40 12.92 -5.77
C GLY A 197 -17.35 14.23 -5.02
N ASP A 198 -16.70 14.28 -3.86
CA ASP A 198 -16.47 15.54 -3.16
C ASP A 198 -15.57 16.47 -3.96
N GLU A 199 -15.86 17.77 -3.90
CA GLU A 199 -14.98 18.81 -4.38
C GLU A 199 -14.00 19.19 -3.27
N ILE A 200 -12.71 19.05 -3.53
CA ILE A 200 -11.64 19.30 -2.56
C ILE A 200 -10.75 20.47 -3.00
N THR A 201 -10.24 21.21 -2.05
CA THR A 201 -9.26 22.28 -2.27
C THR A 201 -7.88 21.77 -1.90
N VAL A 202 -6.94 21.78 -2.86
CA VAL A 202 -5.56 21.34 -2.65
C VAL A 202 -4.64 22.54 -2.82
N THR A 203 -3.82 22.82 -1.81
CA THR A 203 -2.75 23.82 -1.89
C THR A 203 -1.47 23.13 -2.29
N ILE A 204 -0.87 23.59 -3.38
CA ILE A 204 0.38 23.06 -3.90
C ILE A 204 1.47 24.13 -3.89
N MET A 205 2.71 23.68 -3.74
CA MET A 205 3.90 24.44 -4.09
C MET A 205 4.52 23.83 -5.37
N ARG A 206 4.74 24.68 -6.36
CA ARG A 206 5.31 24.28 -7.66
C ARG A 206 6.69 24.89 -7.83
N PRO A 207 7.69 24.12 -8.28
CA PRO A 207 9.00 24.68 -8.54
C PRO A 207 8.92 25.74 -9.65
N ASN A 208 9.65 26.84 -9.46
CA ASN A 208 9.82 27.89 -10.44
C ASN A 208 11.32 28.03 -10.73
N ASP A 209 11.75 27.75 -11.98
CA ASP A 209 13.17 27.80 -12.39
C ASP A 209 14.11 27.02 -11.41
N ASP A 210 13.78 25.76 -11.09
CA ASP A 210 14.53 24.86 -10.19
C ASP A 210 14.52 25.26 -8.68
N THR A 211 13.64 26.17 -8.25
CA THR A 211 13.44 26.54 -6.86
C THR A 211 11.97 26.47 -6.44
N TYR A 212 11.71 26.13 -5.16
CA TYR A 212 10.37 26.16 -4.56
C TYR A 212 10.14 27.48 -3.83
#